data_09c7a98c685e380e81047ba002d07a25
#
_entry.id   09c7a98c685e380e81047ba002d07a25
#
_cell.length_a   1.000
_cell.length_b   1.000
_cell.length_c   1.000
_cell.angle_alpha   90.00
_cell.angle_beta   90.00
_cell.angle_gamma   90.00
#
_symmetry.space_group_name_H-M   'P 1'
#
loop_
_entity.id
_entity.type
_entity.pdbx_description
1 polymer ?
#
loop_
_entity_poly.entity_id
_entity_poly.type
_entity_poly.pdbx_seq_one_letter_code
_entity_poly.pdbx_strand_id
1 'polypeptide(L)'
;MSYFSWAPVFNSYGSNNRTNSVRVPMGGGRCESRNADGAVNPYLAATLALAAGLEGVKLKLDPGEPNEDNLYMISDAERRDRKIEFLPQTLQEAVMAFAADPLVEKTLGKELRDEFIRYKTAEWEAYHLTVSPWEIERYSHMF
;
A
#
# COMPACT_ATOMS: atom_id res chain seq x y z
N MET A 1 -13.24 8.40 1.01
CA MET A 1 -13.11 6.93 0.93
C MET A 1 -14.50 6.32 1.00
N SER A 2 -14.83 5.43 0.11
CA SER A 2 -16.12 4.72 0.15
C SER A 2 -16.09 3.72 1.31
N TYR A 3 -16.97 3.87 2.29
CA TYR A 3 -17.14 2.96 3.43
C TYR A 3 -17.58 1.54 3.05
N PHE A 4 -17.72 1.25 1.76
CA PHE A 4 -18.18 -0.03 1.23
C PHE A 4 -17.12 -0.84 0.48
N SER A 5 -15.87 -0.38 0.51
CA SER A 5 -14.77 -1.11 -0.13
C SER A 5 -14.01 -1.90 0.93
N TRP A 6 -13.81 -3.20 0.68
CA TRP A 6 -12.91 -4.03 1.48
C TRP A 6 -11.43 -3.85 1.11
N ALA A 7 -11.08 -2.71 0.49
CA ALA A 7 -9.70 -2.37 0.19
C ALA A 7 -8.95 -1.99 1.47
N PRO A 8 -7.80 -2.59 1.75
CA PRO A 8 -7.01 -2.26 2.94
C PRO A 8 -6.44 -0.84 2.82
N VAL A 9 -6.41 -0.13 3.95
CA VAL A 9 -5.81 1.20 4.05
C VAL A 9 -4.67 1.25 5.07
N PHE A 10 -4.50 0.17 5.83
CA PHE A 10 -3.52 0.07 6.90
C PHE A 10 -2.46 -0.98 6.61
N ASN A 11 -1.22 -0.69 7.02
CA ASN A 11 -0.14 -1.66 7.05
C ASN A 11 -0.32 -2.59 8.26
N SER A 12 -0.98 -3.71 8.03
CA SER A 12 -1.38 -4.64 9.09
C SER A 12 -1.61 -6.04 8.55
N TYR A 13 -1.65 -7.02 9.45
CA TYR A 13 -2.06 -8.38 9.11
C TYR A 13 -3.06 -8.95 10.13
N GLY A 14 -3.81 -9.96 9.74
CA GLY A 14 -4.76 -10.64 10.62
C GLY A 14 -5.33 -11.91 10.03
N SER A 15 -5.86 -12.77 10.93
CA SER A 15 -6.45 -14.06 10.57
C SER A 15 -7.84 -13.86 9.98
N ASN A 16 -8.03 -14.32 8.74
CA ASN A 16 -9.29 -14.24 8.01
C ASN A 16 -9.96 -12.85 7.96
N ASN A 17 -9.21 -11.79 8.25
CA ASN A 17 -9.69 -10.42 8.36
C ASN A 17 -9.33 -9.62 7.10
N ARG A 18 -10.35 -9.21 6.33
CA ARG A 18 -10.21 -8.49 5.06
C ARG A 18 -9.93 -7.00 5.21
N THR A 19 -9.96 -6.45 6.41
CA THR A 19 -9.59 -5.04 6.65
C THR A 19 -8.09 -4.84 6.72
N ASN A 20 -7.31 -5.92 6.86
CA ASN A 20 -5.86 -5.91 6.84
C ASN A 20 -5.28 -5.94 5.42
N SER A 21 -4.10 -5.38 5.25
CA SER A 21 -3.33 -5.44 4.00
C SER A 21 -2.78 -6.83 3.71
N VAL A 22 -2.44 -7.60 4.74
CA VAL A 22 -2.08 -9.00 4.63
C VAL A 22 -3.08 -9.85 5.41
N ARG A 23 -3.75 -10.74 4.71
CA ARG A 23 -4.72 -11.67 5.30
C ARG A 23 -4.12 -13.08 5.35
N VAL A 24 -4.21 -13.72 6.50
CA VAL A 24 -3.94 -15.15 6.66
C VAL A 24 -5.28 -15.89 6.63
N PRO A 25 -5.63 -16.64 5.56
CA PRO A 25 -6.91 -17.34 5.48
C PRO A 25 -7.03 -18.47 6.51
N MET A 26 -8.28 -18.85 6.83
CA MET A 26 -8.54 -20.01 7.66
C MET A 26 -7.89 -21.27 7.05
N GLY A 27 -7.29 -22.09 7.89
CA GLY A 27 -6.53 -23.29 7.49
C GLY A 27 -5.03 -23.03 7.25
N GLY A 28 -4.58 -21.78 7.28
CA GLY A 28 -3.15 -21.43 7.21
C GLY A 28 -2.49 -21.78 5.85
N GLY A 29 -1.16 -21.95 5.88
CA GLY A 29 -0.35 -22.37 4.73
C GLY A 29 -0.15 -21.35 3.62
N ARG A 30 -0.80 -20.19 3.70
CA ARG A 30 -0.65 -19.06 2.76
C ARG A 30 -1.00 -17.74 3.40
N CYS A 31 -0.55 -16.67 2.81
CA CYS A 31 -1.06 -15.32 3.07
C CYS A 31 -1.53 -14.68 1.76
N GLU A 32 -2.42 -13.72 1.88
CA GLU A 32 -2.96 -12.93 0.76
C GLU A 32 -2.51 -11.48 0.94
N SER A 33 -1.63 -11.01 0.05
CA SER A 33 -1.38 -9.57 -0.08
C SER A 33 -2.57 -8.93 -0.78
N ARG A 34 -3.16 -7.90 -0.16
CA ARG A 34 -4.38 -7.25 -0.62
C ARG A 34 -4.16 -5.80 -1.04
N ASN A 35 -2.89 -5.38 -1.10
CA ASN A 35 -2.48 -4.02 -1.44
C ASN A 35 -2.48 -3.78 -2.95
N ALA A 36 -2.29 -4.85 -3.74
CA ALA A 36 -2.20 -4.74 -5.18
C ALA A 36 -3.57 -4.42 -5.79
N ASP A 37 -3.58 -3.46 -6.69
CA ASP A 37 -4.71 -3.07 -7.50
C ASP A 37 -4.76 -3.91 -8.79
N GLY A 38 -5.92 -3.94 -9.45
CA GLY A 38 -6.11 -4.75 -10.67
C GLY A 38 -5.29 -4.28 -11.88
N ALA A 39 -4.78 -3.06 -11.87
CA ALA A 39 -3.92 -2.50 -12.92
C ALA A 39 -2.41 -2.66 -12.64
N VAL A 40 -2.05 -3.31 -11.52
CA VAL A 40 -0.65 -3.53 -11.17
C VAL A 40 0.05 -4.41 -12.20
N ASN A 41 1.34 -4.14 -12.46
CA ASN A 41 2.17 -5.08 -13.21
C ASN A 41 2.40 -6.34 -12.37
N PRO A 42 1.84 -7.51 -12.76
CA PRO A 42 1.86 -8.72 -11.94
C PRO A 42 3.27 -9.27 -11.71
N TYR A 43 4.18 -9.06 -12.66
CA TYR A 43 5.56 -9.53 -12.53
C TYR A 43 6.31 -8.73 -11.47
N LEU A 44 6.19 -7.40 -11.47
CA LEU A 44 6.82 -6.54 -10.47
C LEU A 44 6.22 -6.76 -9.08
N ALA A 45 4.90 -6.82 -8.99
CA ALA A 45 4.21 -7.03 -7.71
C ALA A 45 4.56 -8.39 -7.09
N ALA A 46 4.53 -9.47 -7.88
CA ALA A 46 4.88 -10.80 -7.39
C ALA A 46 6.35 -10.89 -6.98
N THR A 47 7.26 -10.30 -7.77
CA THR A 47 8.70 -10.28 -7.47
C THR A 47 8.99 -9.57 -6.15
N LEU A 48 8.42 -8.38 -5.95
CA LEU A 48 8.66 -7.61 -4.73
C LEU A 48 7.96 -8.23 -3.50
N ALA A 49 6.75 -8.77 -3.67
CA ALA A 49 6.07 -9.48 -2.58
C ALA A 49 6.86 -10.72 -2.12
N LEU A 50 7.40 -11.49 -3.07
CA LEU A 50 8.24 -12.65 -2.76
C LEU A 50 9.56 -12.21 -2.10
N ALA A 51 10.21 -11.18 -2.63
CA ALA A 51 11.47 -10.66 -2.08
C ALA A 51 11.28 -10.17 -0.63
N ALA A 52 10.20 -9.40 -0.36
CA ALA A 52 9.87 -8.92 0.98
C ALA A 52 9.57 -10.07 1.95
N GLY A 53 8.79 -11.06 1.51
CA GLY A 53 8.49 -12.23 2.32
C GLY A 53 9.76 -13.04 2.67
N LEU A 54 10.63 -13.28 1.71
CA LEU A 54 11.90 -14.00 1.92
C LEU A 54 12.87 -13.21 2.81
N GLU A 55 12.91 -11.89 2.67
CA GLU A 55 13.72 -11.04 3.54
C GLU A 55 13.22 -11.08 4.98
N GLY A 56 11.90 -10.98 5.20
CA GLY A 56 11.28 -11.12 6.52
C GLY A 56 11.65 -12.45 7.18
N VAL A 57 11.55 -13.57 6.45
CA VAL A 57 11.97 -14.90 6.95
C VAL A 57 13.46 -14.94 7.28
N LYS A 58 14.30 -14.42 6.39
CA LYS A 58 15.77 -14.41 6.55
C LYS A 58 16.20 -13.60 7.77
N LEU A 59 15.60 -12.46 7.97
CA LEU A 59 15.88 -11.55 9.08
C LEU A 59 15.12 -11.92 10.36
N LYS A 60 14.23 -12.92 10.31
CA LYS A 60 13.35 -13.33 11.41
C LYS A 60 12.56 -12.17 12.00
N LEU A 61 12.01 -11.32 11.11
CA LEU A 61 11.22 -10.17 11.53
C LEU A 61 9.98 -10.62 12.29
N ASP A 62 9.72 -9.96 13.41
CA ASP A 62 8.49 -10.15 14.16
C ASP A 62 7.40 -9.25 13.55
N PRO A 63 6.30 -9.82 13.04
CA PRO A 63 5.21 -9.04 12.47
C PRO A 63 4.32 -8.36 13.53
N GLY A 64 4.58 -8.60 14.82
CA GLY A 64 3.73 -8.16 15.92
C GLY A 64 2.44 -8.98 16.05
N GLU A 65 1.46 -8.45 16.80
CA GLU A 65 0.19 -9.12 17.02
C GLU A 65 -0.77 -8.98 15.82
N PRO A 66 -1.51 -10.05 15.46
CA PRO A 66 -2.49 -9.97 14.39
C PRO A 66 -3.67 -9.08 14.76
N ASN A 67 -4.20 -8.34 13.80
CA ASN A 67 -5.37 -7.49 13.98
C ASN A 67 -6.65 -8.26 13.59
N GLU A 68 -7.44 -8.64 14.57
CA GLU A 68 -8.66 -9.41 14.39
C GLU A 68 -9.92 -8.52 14.27
N ASP A 69 -9.83 -7.26 14.71
CA ASP A 69 -10.94 -6.30 14.68
C ASP A 69 -11.18 -5.73 13.28
N ASN A 70 -12.37 -5.17 13.08
CA ASN A 70 -12.65 -4.38 11.90
C ASN A 70 -11.91 -3.04 11.97
N LEU A 71 -10.76 -2.94 11.29
CA LEU A 71 -9.88 -1.78 11.34
C LEU A 71 -10.52 -0.48 10.81
N TYR A 72 -11.62 -0.55 10.07
CA TYR A 72 -12.37 0.65 9.68
C TYR A 72 -13.15 1.30 10.82
N MET A 73 -13.34 0.57 11.92
CA MET A 73 -14.14 1.01 13.07
C MET A 73 -13.28 1.46 14.26
N ILE A 74 -11.98 1.22 14.23
CA ILE A 74 -11.07 1.66 15.30
C ILE A 74 -10.91 3.19 15.28
N SER A 75 -10.77 3.77 16.47
CA SER A 75 -10.47 5.21 16.60
C SER A 75 -9.01 5.53 16.23
N ASP A 76 -8.75 6.79 15.87
CA ASP A 76 -7.37 7.24 15.63
C ASP A 76 -6.47 7.10 16.86
N ALA A 77 -7.02 7.23 18.07
CA ALA A 77 -6.28 7.03 19.31
C ALA A 77 -5.84 5.57 19.44
N GLU A 78 -6.77 4.63 19.24
CA GLU A 78 -6.52 3.20 19.30
C GLU A 78 -5.55 2.75 18.19
N ARG A 79 -5.70 3.29 16.97
CA ARG A 79 -4.77 3.02 15.87
C ARG A 79 -3.33 3.40 16.23
N ARG A 80 -3.15 4.59 16.82
CA ARG A 80 -1.82 5.07 17.26
C ARG A 80 -1.25 4.22 18.40
N ASP A 81 -2.06 3.83 19.36
CA ASP A 81 -1.66 2.96 20.47
C ASP A 81 -1.18 1.59 19.97
N ARG A 82 -1.89 1.01 19.02
CA ARG A 82 -1.52 -0.24 18.35
C ARG A 82 -0.40 -0.08 17.32
N LYS A 83 0.10 1.14 17.07
CA LYS A 83 1.14 1.46 16.06
C LYS A 83 0.78 0.98 14.64
N ILE A 84 -0.50 1.00 14.31
CA ILE A 84 -0.98 0.66 12.97
C ILE A 84 -0.81 1.88 12.06
N GLU A 85 0.05 1.77 11.08
CA GLU A 85 0.34 2.84 10.11
C GLU A 85 -0.58 2.75 8.90
N PHE A 86 -0.79 3.89 8.23
CA PHE A 86 -1.45 3.90 6.94
C PHE A 86 -0.51 3.36 5.85
N LEU A 87 -1.10 2.67 4.88
CA LEU A 87 -0.46 2.52 3.58
C LEU A 87 -0.34 3.89 2.90
N PRO A 88 0.59 4.09 1.95
CA PRO A 88 0.66 5.33 1.19
C PRO A 88 -0.70 5.76 0.66
N GLN A 89 -1.06 7.02 0.89
CA GLN A 89 -2.40 7.58 0.57
C GLN A 89 -2.44 8.18 -0.83
N THR A 90 -1.27 8.48 -1.40
CA THR A 90 -1.11 9.07 -2.73
C THR A 90 -0.07 8.31 -3.52
N LEU A 91 -0.10 8.44 -4.85
CA LEU A 91 0.94 7.88 -5.71
C LEU A 91 2.32 8.47 -5.37
N GLN A 92 2.39 9.75 -5.01
CA GLN A 92 3.64 10.38 -4.59
C GLN A 92 4.23 9.72 -3.35
N GLU A 93 3.43 9.53 -2.30
CA GLU A 93 3.87 8.84 -1.08
C GLU A 93 4.33 7.41 -1.38
N ALA A 94 3.61 6.70 -2.25
CA ALA A 94 3.98 5.35 -2.66
C ALA A 94 5.32 5.32 -3.41
N VAL A 95 5.56 6.28 -4.31
CA VAL A 95 6.83 6.41 -5.03
C VAL A 95 7.97 6.76 -4.08
N MET A 96 7.74 7.63 -3.10
CA MET A 96 8.74 7.98 -2.09
C MET A 96 9.10 6.78 -1.22
N ALA A 97 8.11 6.02 -0.76
CA ALA A 97 8.33 4.79 0.01
C ALA A 97 9.11 3.74 -0.80
N PHE A 98 8.71 3.53 -2.07
CA PHE A 98 9.40 2.64 -3.00
C PHE A 98 10.86 3.06 -3.23
N ALA A 99 11.12 4.35 -3.39
CA ALA A 99 12.47 4.88 -3.61
C ALA A 99 13.38 4.74 -2.37
N ALA A 100 12.79 4.84 -1.18
CA ALA A 100 13.51 4.77 0.08
C ALA A 100 13.85 3.33 0.53
N ASP A 101 13.15 2.32 -0.01
CA ASP A 101 13.34 0.93 0.41
C ASP A 101 14.53 0.28 -0.30
N PRO A 102 15.60 -0.09 0.44
CA PRO A 102 16.78 -0.73 -0.15
C PRO A 102 16.49 -2.11 -0.78
N LEU A 103 15.40 -2.78 -0.36
CA LEU A 103 15.00 -4.05 -0.94
C LEU A 103 14.61 -3.91 -2.42
N VAL A 104 14.06 -2.77 -2.80
CA VAL A 104 13.65 -2.50 -4.19
C VAL A 104 14.86 -2.52 -5.11
N GLU A 105 15.92 -1.77 -4.78
CA GLU A 105 17.14 -1.75 -5.60
C GLU A 105 17.82 -3.11 -5.62
N LYS A 106 17.90 -3.77 -4.48
CA LYS A 106 18.47 -5.12 -4.37
C LYS A 106 17.74 -6.16 -5.21
N THR A 107 16.42 -5.99 -5.39
CA THR A 107 15.56 -6.95 -6.08
C THR A 107 15.47 -6.68 -7.58
N LEU A 108 15.24 -5.42 -7.96
CA LEU A 108 15.00 -5.00 -9.34
C LEU A 108 16.26 -4.52 -10.06
N GLY A 109 17.32 -4.19 -9.33
CA GLY A 109 18.47 -3.48 -9.82
C GLY A 109 18.22 -1.98 -9.95
N LYS A 110 19.30 -1.21 -9.96
CA LYS A 110 19.27 0.25 -9.98
C LYS A 110 18.54 0.82 -11.20
N GLU A 111 18.81 0.29 -12.37
CA GLU A 111 18.26 0.80 -13.64
C GLU A 111 16.72 0.72 -13.67
N LEU A 112 16.16 -0.46 -13.39
CA LEU A 112 14.71 -0.65 -13.41
C LEU A 112 14.02 0.14 -12.28
N ARG A 113 14.64 0.17 -11.08
CA ARG A 113 14.15 0.98 -9.97
C ARG A 113 14.07 2.46 -10.35
N ASP A 114 15.16 3.03 -10.86
CA ASP A 114 15.22 4.46 -11.17
C ASP A 114 14.26 4.83 -12.32
N GLU A 115 14.14 3.98 -13.32
CA GLU A 115 13.18 4.18 -14.41
C GLU A 115 11.72 4.10 -13.93
N PHE A 116 11.40 3.16 -13.04
CA PHE A 116 10.06 3.06 -12.45
C PHE A 116 9.71 4.30 -11.62
N ILE A 117 10.66 4.78 -10.80
CA ILE A 117 10.49 6.01 -10.02
C ILE A 117 10.25 7.20 -10.97
N ARG A 118 11.07 7.37 -12.00
CA ARG A 118 10.92 8.45 -12.99
C ARG A 118 9.55 8.42 -13.67
N TYR A 119 9.12 7.23 -14.10
CA TYR A 119 7.84 7.04 -14.79
C TYR A 119 6.66 7.37 -13.87
N LYS A 120 6.66 6.86 -12.64
CA LYS A 120 5.55 7.08 -11.70
C LYS A 120 5.54 8.49 -11.12
N THR A 121 6.68 9.16 -11.01
CA THR A 121 6.75 10.58 -10.66
C THR A 121 6.11 11.44 -11.75
N ALA A 122 6.43 11.18 -13.02
CA ALA A 122 5.83 11.91 -14.13
C ALA A 122 4.30 11.68 -14.24
N GLU A 123 3.83 10.47 -13.95
CA GLU A 123 2.39 10.15 -13.87
C GLU A 123 1.70 10.95 -12.75
N TRP A 124 2.31 11.03 -11.56
CA TRP A 124 1.80 11.84 -10.46
C TRP A 124 1.73 13.32 -10.81
N GLU A 125 2.81 13.88 -11.39
CA GLU A 125 2.86 15.28 -11.79
C GLU A 125 1.79 15.61 -12.84
N ALA A 126 1.63 14.78 -13.86
CA ALA A 126 0.62 14.96 -14.89
C ALA A 126 -0.81 14.95 -14.31
N TYR A 127 -1.10 14.01 -13.40
CA TYR A 127 -2.38 13.93 -12.72
C TYR A 127 -2.62 15.14 -11.81
N HIS A 128 -1.62 15.49 -11.00
CA HIS A 128 -1.73 16.56 -10.00
C HIS A 128 -1.91 17.95 -10.61
N LEU A 129 -1.36 18.17 -11.80
CA LEU A 129 -1.52 19.43 -12.55
C LEU A 129 -2.82 19.51 -13.35
N THR A 130 -3.60 18.44 -13.40
CA THR A 130 -4.85 18.40 -14.16
C THR A 130 -6.00 18.96 -13.32
N VAL A 131 -6.66 20.01 -13.80
CA VAL A 131 -7.88 20.52 -13.18
C VAL A 131 -9.01 19.53 -13.42
N SER A 132 -9.57 19.01 -12.35
CA SER A 132 -10.63 18.01 -12.42
C SER A 132 -12.01 18.62 -12.73
N PRO A 133 -12.94 17.86 -13.36
CA PRO A 133 -14.34 18.31 -13.53
C PRO A 133 -15.00 18.71 -12.20
N TRP A 134 -14.66 18.03 -11.09
CA TRP A 134 -15.16 18.36 -9.76
C TRP A 134 -14.69 19.74 -9.30
N GLU A 135 -13.42 20.11 -9.53
CA GLU A 135 -12.89 21.44 -9.19
C GLU A 135 -13.56 22.51 -10.04
N ILE A 136 -13.77 22.25 -11.32
CA ILE A 136 -14.49 23.17 -12.22
C ILE A 136 -15.90 23.39 -11.70
N GLU A 137 -16.66 22.33 -11.44
CA GLU A 137 -18.01 22.42 -10.92
C GLU A 137 -18.07 23.15 -9.57
N ARG A 138 -17.11 22.85 -8.67
CA ARG A 138 -17.08 23.37 -7.31
C ARG A 138 -16.72 24.86 -7.27
N TYR A 139 -15.77 25.28 -8.08
CA TYR A 139 -15.17 26.63 -7.95
C TYR A 139 -15.53 27.61 -9.05
N SER A 140 -16.01 27.19 -10.23
CA SER A 140 -16.34 28.08 -11.35
C SER A 140 -17.44 29.12 -11.04
N HIS A 141 -18.22 28.91 -10.01
CA HIS A 141 -19.31 29.82 -9.62
C HIS A 141 -18.97 30.67 -8.38
N MET A 142 -17.74 30.58 -7.89
CA MET A 142 -17.31 31.34 -6.70
C MET A 142 -16.65 32.67 -7.01
N PHE A 143 -16.37 32.91 -8.30
CA PHE A 143 -15.66 34.11 -8.79
C PHE A 143 -16.41 34.77 -9.94
#